data_ac15345bc5ad3c2c6e56be827884da2c
#
_entry.id   ac15345bc5ad3c2c6e56be827884da2c
#
_cell.length_a   1.000
_cell.length_b   1.000
_cell.length_c   1.000
_cell.angle_alpha   90.00
_cell.angle_beta   90.00
_cell.angle_gamma   90.00
#
_symmetry.space_group_name_H-M   'P 1'
#
loop_
_entity.id
_entity.type
_entity.pdbx_description
1 polymer ?
#
loop_
_entity_poly.entity_id
_entity_poly.type
_entity_poly.pdbx_seq_one_letter_code
_entity_poly.pdbx_strand_id
1 'polypeptide(L)'
;MSRYASGDSAQAAHSARRASHKMPEGSATSSLPTILGEVLKREVAAVQDYWLLSAQALQCMFSAPYYWLDTLEQMDIVGVGSLPIIILAGLSIGGVLVLQTAAQFQRFGETALTGDAVSLALVRELGPAVTALLVSGRNASGMASELGSMVVTEQVDAMRALGTDPIRKLMMPRVIATVLMVPLLTVVFDFVGLCGGFLVASTTLRLGAVQFWTRAINALDIGDVVQGLTKPVVFGLIIATVGCYCGLRVKGGTQGVGRATTTAVVISSVCALIVDFFLSRLLLYLFQ
;
A
#
# COMPACT_ATOMS: atom_id res chain seq x y z
N MET A 1 -10.81 -84.70 1.66
CA MET A 1 -11.13 -83.26 1.77
C MET A 1 -9.96 -82.49 1.24
N SER A 2 -9.87 -82.32 -0.06
CA SER A 2 -8.81 -81.49 -0.67
C SER A 2 -9.19 -81.29 -2.15
N ARG A 3 -10.04 -80.33 -2.48
CA ARG A 3 -10.31 -79.83 -3.84
C ARG A 3 -11.21 -78.58 -3.83
N TYR A 4 -10.80 -77.47 -3.14
CA TYR A 4 -11.52 -76.22 -3.28
C TYR A 4 -10.61 -75.02 -2.96
N ALA A 5 -9.38 -74.98 -3.46
CA ALA A 5 -8.47 -73.85 -3.21
C ALA A 5 -7.68 -73.40 -4.44
N SER A 6 -8.11 -73.71 -5.67
CA SER A 6 -7.32 -73.26 -6.86
C SER A 6 -8.06 -72.34 -7.84
N GLY A 7 -9.31 -71.96 -7.54
CA GLY A 7 -10.07 -71.02 -8.40
C GLY A 7 -9.93 -69.55 -8.14
N ASP A 8 -9.72 -69.16 -6.87
CA ASP A 8 -9.73 -67.77 -6.47
C ASP A 8 -8.42 -67.03 -6.77
N SER A 9 -7.28 -67.70 -6.82
CA SER A 9 -6.00 -67.10 -7.10
C SER A 9 -5.82 -66.69 -8.58
N ALA A 10 -6.48 -67.39 -9.49
CA ALA A 10 -6.43 -67.08 -10.93
C ALA A 10 -7.34 -65.89 -11.32
N GLN A 11 -8.48 -65.74 -10.65
CA GLN A 11 -9.37 -64.57 -10.86
C GLN A 11 -8.80 -63.29 -10.26
N ALA A 12 -8.15 -63.35 -9.09
CA ALA A 12 -7.47 -62.20 -8.49
C ALA A 12 -6.30 -61.71 -9.34
N ALA A 13 -5.53 -62.62 -9.95
CA ALA A 13 -4.42 -62.25 -10.85
C ALA A 13 -4.92 -61.64 -12.19
N HIS A 14 -6.09 -62.05 -12.69
CA HIS A 14 -6.67 -61.48 -13.91
C HIS A 14 -7.32 -60.13 -13.70
N SER A 15 -7.89 -59.82 -12.52
CA SER A 15 -8.42 -58.51 -12.14
C SER A 15 -7.30 -57.51 -11.86
N ALA A 16 -6.19 -57.94 -11.24
CA ALA A 16 -5.01 -57.10 -11.01
C ALA A 16 -4.30 -56.72 -12.34
N ARG A 17 -4.30 -57.58 -13.34
CA ARG A 17 -3.73 -57.28 -14.66
C ARG A 17 -4.58 -56.35 -15.52
N ARG A 18 -5.90 -56.28 -15.31
CA ARG A 18 -6.80 -55.30 -15.96
C ARG A 18 -6.78 -53.95 -15.31
N ALA A 19 -6.39 -53.82 -14.03
CA ALA A 19 -6.26 -52.58 -13.33
C ALA A 19 -4.93 -51.82 -13.68
N SER A 20 -3.90 -52.51 -14.17
CA SER A 20 -2.60 -51.91 -14.48
C SER A 20 -2.50 -51.29 -15.88
N HIS A 21 -3.58 -51.30 -16.69
CA HIS A 21 -3.54 -50.79 -18.08
C HIS A 21 -4.51 -49.64 -18.33
N LYS A 22 -4.81 -48.84 -17.31
CA LYS A 22 -5.37 -47.49 -17.48
C LYS A 22 -4.47 -46.47 -16.79
N MET A 23 -3.28 -46.30 -17.34
CA MET A 23 -2.60 -44.98 -17.19
C MET A 23 -3.49 -43.97 -17.91
N PRO A 24 -3.84 -42.85 -17.28
CA PRO A 24 -4.42 -41.75 -17.99
C PRO A 24 -3.35 -41.20 -18.93
N GLU A 25 -3.44 -41.57 -20.23
CA GLU A 25 -2.81 -40.79 -21.29
C GLU A 25 -3.44 -39.40 -21.25
N GLY A 26 -2.67 -38.46 -20.77
CA GLY A 26 -3.13 -37.06 -20.73
C GLY A 26 -2.26 -36.15 -19.87
N SER A 27 -0.96 -36.41 -19.75
CA SER A 27 -0.05 -35.27 -19.49
C SER A 27 0.08 -34.52 -20.82
N ALA A 28 -0.97 -33.73 -21.15
CA ALA A 28 -0.85 -32.71 -22.14
C ALA A 28 0.37 -31.87 -21.75
N THR A 29 1.46 -31.99 -22.51
CA THR A 29 2.54 -31.03 -22.54
C THR A 29 1.87 -29.70 -22.87
N SER A 30 1.49 -28.97 -21.83
CA SER A 30 0.98 -27.61 -21.98
C SER A 30 2.06 -26.84 -22.68
N SER A 31 1.82 -26.55 -23.95
CA SER A 31 2.78 -25.79 -24.76
C SER A 31 3.03 -24.46 -24.06
N LEU A 32 4.27 -23.99 -24.03
CA LEU A 32 4.66 -22.68 -23.44
C LEU A 32 3.63 -21.57 -23.70
N PRO A 33 3.01 -21.42 -24.90
CA PRO A 33 1.99 -20.41 -25.16
C PRO A 33 0.69 -20.61 -24.38
N THR A 34 0.29 -21.85 -24.03
CA THR A 34 -0.92 -22.08 -23.22
C THR A 34 -0.68 -21.74 -21.75
N ILE A 35 0.49 -22.05 -21.20
CA ILE A 35 0.87 -21.68 -19.83
C ILE A 35 0.96 -20.13 -19.74
N LEU A 36 1.60 -19.49 -20.70
CA LEU A 36 1.70 -18.04 -20.76
C LEU A 36 0.30 -17.38 -20.86
N GLY A 37 -0.59 -17.97 -21.67
CA GLY A 37 -1.96 -17.50 -21.83
C GLY A 37 -2.80 -17.64 -20.54
N GLU A 38 -2.62 -18.71 -19.77
CA GLU A 38 -3.30 -18.89 -18.49
C GLU A 38 -2.77 -17.94 -17.40
N VAL A 39 -1.46 -17.76 -17.33
CA VAL A 39 -0.86 -16.76 -16.42
C VAL A 39 -1.36 -15.37 -16.76
N LEU A 40 -1.32 -14.97 -18.02
CA LEU A 40 -1.78 -13.64 -18.46
C LEU A 40 -3.27 -13.43 -18.15
N LYS A 41 -4.12 -14.42 -18.41
CA LYS A 41 -5.55 -14.35 -18.06
C LYS A 41 -5.77 -14.20 -16.56
N ARG A 42 -4.98 -14.89 -15.73
CA ARG A 42 -5.05 -14.79 -14.28
C ARG A 42 -4.67 -13.41 -13.77
N GLU A 43 -3.59 -12.83 -14.31
CA GLU A 43 -3.16 -11.49 -13.92
C GLU A 43 -4.15 -10.41 -14.38
N VAL A 44 -4.67 -10.52 -15.61
CA VAL A 44 -5.71 -9.60 -16.11
C VAL A 44 -6.99 -9.70 -15.27
N ALA A 45 -7.41 -10.92 -14.92
CA ALA A 45 -8.56 -11.12 -14.03
C ALA A 45 -8.33 -10.51 -12.64
N ALA A 46 -7.12 -10.62 -12.09
CA ALA A 46 -6.79 -10.02 -10.80
C ALA A 46 -6.86 -8.47 -10.85
N VAL A 47 -6.38 -7.86 -11.93
CA VAL A 47 -6.48 -6.41 -12.15
C VAL A 47 -7.94 -5.99 -12.32
N GLN A 48 -8.72 -6.72 -13.10
CA GLN A 48 -10.15 -6.44 -13.28
C GLN A 48 -10.92 -6.52 -11.95
N ASP A 49 -10.67 -7.55 -11.17
CA ASP A 49 -11.29 -7.75 -9.87
C ASP A 49 -10.91 -6.64 -8.87
N TYR A 50 -9.65 -6.17 -8.91
CA TYR A 50 -9.21 -5.03 -8.10
C TYR A 50 -9.96 -3.74 -8.49
N TRP A 51 -10.09 -3.47 -9.79
CA TRP A 51 -10.84 -2.30 -10.28
C TRP A 51 -12.31 -2.34 -9.89
N LEU A 52 -12.97 -3.50 -10.02
CA LEU A 52 -14.36 -3.66 -9.62
C LEU A 52 -14.56 -3.44 -8.12
N LEU A 53 -13.69 -4.00 -7.30
CA LEU A 53 -13.76 -3.84 -5.85
C LEU A 53 -13.48 -2.39 -5.41
N SER A 54 -12.47 -1.75 -6.03
CA SER A 54 -12.15 -0.34 -5.78
C SER A 54 -13.28 0.59 -6.22
N ALA A 55 -13.90 0.33 -7.37
CA ALA A 55 -15.06 1.09 -7.86
C ALA A 55 -16.28 0.92 -6.94
N GLN A 56 -16.55 -0.30 -6.46
CA GLN A 56 -17.60 -0.54 -5.47
C GLN A 56 -17.34 0.20 -4.16
N ALA A 57 -16.10 0.19 -3.67
CA ALA A 57 -15.73 0.92 -2.45
C ALA A 57 -15.95 2.43 -2.62
N LEU A 58 -15.55 3.01 -3.76
CA LEU A 58 -15.78 4.43 -4.08
C LEU A 58 -17.28 4.75 -4.18
N GLN A 59 -18.08 3.89 -4.83
CA GLN A 59 -19.53 4.08 -4.89
C GLN A 59 -20.17 4.03 -3.48
N CYS A 60 -19.70 3.14 -2.62
CA CYS A 60 -20.16 3.03 -1.24
C CYS A 60 -19.83 4.28 -0.42
N MET A 61 -18.77 5.04 -0.75
CA MET A 61 -18.45 6.31 -0.08
C MET A 61 -19.58 7.35 -0.18
N PHE A 62 -20.37 7.31 -1.26
CA PHE A 62 -21.45 8.26 -1.51
C PHE A 62 -22.84 7.74 -1.16
N SER A 63 -22.95 6.52 -0.58
CA SER A 63 -24.23 5.88 -0.27
C SER A 63 -24.35 5.48 1.20
N ALA A 64 -25.45 5.87 1.87
CA ALA A 64 -25.78 5.45 3.23
C ALA A 64 -26.03 3.91 3.33
N PRO A 65 -25.78 3.26 4.49
CA PRO A 65 -25.45 3.84 5.78
C PRO A 65 -23.95 4.13 5.97
N TYR A 66 -23.64 5.21 6.70
CA TYR A 66 -22.27 5.57 7.06
C TYR A 66 -21.91 5.03 8.45
N TYR A 67 -20.76 4.36 8.56
CA TYR A 67 -20.22 3.81 9.81
C TYR A 67 -19.21 4.78 10.42
N TRP A 68 -19.67 5.94 10.91
CA TRP A 68 -18.80 7.02 11.41
C TRP A 68 -17.93 6.60 12.58
N LEU A 69 -18.44 5.79 13.50
CA LEU A 69 -17.66 5.32 14.65
C LEU A 69 -16.51 4.42 14.21
N ASP A 70 -16.77 3.49 13.29
CA ASP A 70 -15.74 2.62 12.73
C ASP A 70 -14.70 3.46 11.94
N THR A 71 -15.15 4.52 11.26
CA THR A 71 -14.23 5.42 10.53
C THR A 71 -13.33 6.20 11.49
N LEU A 72 -13.85 6.71 12.61
CA LEU A 72 -13.04 7.40 13.62
C LEU A 72 -12.00 6.47 14.26
N GLU A 73 -12.39 5.23 14.58
CA GLU A 73 -11.47 4.22 15.08
C GLU A 73 -10.35 3.93 14.07
N GLN A 74 -10.69 3.78 12.79
CA GLN A 74 -9.70 3.60 11.74
C GLN A 74 -8.82 4.84 11.54
N MET A 75 -9.34 6.05 11.72
CA MET A 75 -8.53 7.28 11.69
C MET A 75 -7.51 7.33 12.83
N ASP A 76 -7.87 6.86 14.01
CA ASP A 76 -6.92 6.73 15.14
C ASP A 76 -5.81 5.73 14.82
N ILE A 77 -6.16 4.55 14.34
CA ILE A 77 -5.22 3.48 13.98
C ILE A 77 -4.25 3.94 12.87
N VAL A 78 -4.78 4.54 11.81
CA VAL A 78 -4.00 4.99 10.65
C VAL A 78 -3.18 6.23 11.01
N GLY A 79 -3.80 7.22 11.64
CA GLY A 79 -3.20 8.52 11.95
C GLY A 79 -2.29 8.46 13.15
N VAL A 80 -2.87 8.41 14.35
CA VAL A 80 -2.12 8.48 15.61
C VAL A 80 -1.12 7.34 15.72
N GLY A 81 -1.53 6.15 15.34
CA GLY A 81 -0.64 5.00 15.33
C GLY A 81 0.57 5.14 14.41
N SER A 82 0.52 5.95 13.33
CA SER A 82 1.66 6.15 12.42
C SER A 82 2.53 7.36 12.79
N LEU A 83 2.08 8.25 13.69
CA LEU A 83 2.82 9.45 14.08
C LEU A 83 4.27 9.19 14.51
N PRO A 84 4.58 8.20 15.37
CA PRO A 84 5.96 8.02 15.85
C PRO A 84 6.95 7.75 14.71
N ILE A 85 6.59 6.92 13.74
CA ILE A 85 7.45 6.59 12.61
C ILE A 85 7.58 7.79 11.65
N ILE A 86 6.50 8.54 11.44
CA ILE A 86 6.47 9.73 10.59
C ILE A 86 7.37 10.85 11.18
N ILE A 87 7.26 11.08 12.49
CA ILE A 87 8.07 12.09 13.19
C ILE A 87 9.56 11.72 13.13
N LEU A 88 9.91 10.49 13.45
CA LEU A 88 11.30 10.05 13.44
C LEU A 88 11.91 10.10 12.03
N ALA A 89 11.17 9.63 11.03
CA ALA A 89 11.62 9.65 9.65
C ALA A 89 11.72 11.08 9.10
N GLY A 90 10.72 11.93 9.36
CA GLY A 90 10.74 13.33 8.92
C GLY A 90 11.94 14.08 9.47
N LEU A 91 12.18 13.99 10.78
CA LEU A 91 13.30 14.63 11.44
C LEU A 91 14.65 14.18 10.87
N SER A 92 14.80 12.88 10.64
CA SER A 92 16.05 12.30 10.11
C SER A 92 16.27 12.70 8.65
N ILE A 93 15.26 12.59 7.81
CA ILE A 93 15.35 12.89 6.36
C ILE A 93 15.55 14.37 6.14
N GLY A 94 14.83 15.24 6.86
CA GLY A 94 15.02 16.68 6.78
C GLY A 94 16.43 17.12 7.17
N GLY A 95 16.99 16.51 8.24
CA GLY A 95 18.38 16.78 8.66
C GLY A 95 19.40 16.34 7.60
N VAL A 96 19.25 15.14 7.04
CA VAL A 96 20.15 14.64 5.98
C VAL A 96 20.03 15.47 4.72
N LEU A 97 18.82 15.89 4.35
CA LEU A 97 18.60 16.71 3.15
C LEU A 97 19.30 18.08 3.26
N VAL A 98 19.24 18.72 4.43
CA VAL A 98 19.98 19.97 4.67
C VAL A 98 21.48 19.76 4.55
N LEU A 99 22.05 18.70 5.15
CA LEU A 99 23.48 18.40 5.04
C LEU A 99 23.94 18.24 3.58
N GLN A 100 23.19 17.50 2.79
CA GLN A 100 23.54 17.23 1.39
C GLN A 100 23.38 18.47 0.53
N THR A 101 22.28 19.19 0.68
CA THR A 101 21.98 20.41 -0.08
C THR A 101 22.97 21.54 0.26
N ALA A 102 23.26 21.73 1.54
CA ALA A 102 24.22 22.74 2.00
C ALA A 102 25.64 22.47 1.47
N ALA A 103 26.08 21.20 1.48
CA ALA A 103 27.39 20.83 0.93
C ALA A 103 27.53 21.15 -0.57
N GLN A 104 26.43 21.11 -1.32
CA GLN A 104 26.41 21.52 -2.71
C GLN A 104 26.44 23.03 -2.87
N PHE A 105 25.60 23.78 -2.13
CA PHE A 105 25.54 25.23 -2.22
C PHE A 105 26.78 25.94 -1.67
N GLN A 106 27.49 25.36 -0.72
CA GLN A 106 28.78 25.87 -0.25
C GLN A 106 29.81 26.00 -1.39
N ARG A 107 29.80 25.11 -2.35
CA ARG A 107 30.69 25.16 -3.51
C ARG A 107 30.44 26.38 -4.41
N PHE A 108 29.23 26.90 -4.38
CA PHE A 108 28.80 28.08 -5.14
C PHE A 108 28.77 29.39 -4.29
N GLY A 109 29.09 29.27 -2.99
CA GLY A 109 29.03 30.42 -2.07
C GLY A 109 27.62 30.82 -1.61
N GLU A 110 26.60 30.06 -1.96
CA GLU A 110 25.17 30.40 -1.81
C GLU A 110 24.46 29.52 -0.76
N THR A 111 25.06 29.37 0.44
CA THR A 111 24.47 28.55 1.52
C THR A 111 23.08 29.01 1.98
N ALA A 112 22.75 30.28 1.75
CA ALA A 112 21.44 30.85 2.08
C ALA A 112 20.28 30.20 1.32
N LEU A 113 20.52 29.62 0.12
CA LEU A 113 19.51 28.95 -0.70
C LEU A 113 19.15 27.55 -0.19
N THR A 114 19.87 27.06 0.84
CA THR A 114 19.60 25.73 1.41
C THR A 114 18.16 25.62 1.93
N GLY A 115 17.63 26.66 2.57
CA GLY A 115 16.25 26.68 3.07
C GLY A 115 15.22 26.54 1.95
N ASP A 116 15.42 27.28 0.85
CA ASP A 116 14.53 27.28 -0.32
C ASP A 116 14.47 25.88 -0.95
N ALA A 117 15.64 25.30 -1.25
CA ALA A 117 15.72 23.99 -1.91
C ALA A 117 15.17 22.85 -1.04
N VAL A 118 15.44 22.90 0.27
CA VAL A 118 14.97 21.86 1.20
C VAL A 118 13.45 21.89 1.36
N SER A 119 12.86 23.08 1.52
CA SER A 119 11.40 23.21 1.68
C SER A 119 10.66 22.77 0.43
N LEU A 120 11.11 23.15 -0.77
CA LEU A 120 10.53 22.71 -2.03
C LEU A 120 10.65 21.19 -2.24
N ALA A 121 11.83 20.63 -1.97
CA ALA A 121 12.05 19.18 -2.11
C ALA A 121 11.19 18.35 -1.15
N LEU A 122 11.03 18.81 0.11
CA LEU A 122 10.19 18.16 1.09
C LEU A 122 8.73 18.21 0.68
N VAL A 123 8.17 19.40 0.51
CA VAL A 123 6.73 19.59 0.32
C VAL A 123 6.24 19.03 -1.01
N ARG A 124 7.00 19.21 -2.10
CA ARG A 124 6.56 18.75 -3.43
C ARG A 124 6.70 17.26 -3.65
N GLU A 125 7.79 16.64 -3.13
CA GLU A 125 8.15 15.27 -3.53
C GLU A 125 8.41 14.35 -2.34
N LEU A 126 9.38 14.67 -1.48
CA LEU A 126 9.84 13.74 -0.44
C LEU A 126 8.79 13.48 0.63
N GLY A 127 8.09 14.51 1.07
CA GLY A 127 7.02 14.37 2.06
C GLY A 127 5.94 13.40 1.62
N PRO A 128 5.27 13.66 0.49
CA PRO A 128 4.26 12.77 -0.05
C PRO A 128 4.76 11.34 -0.29
N ALA A 129 5.89 11.17 -0.99
CA ALA A 129 6.41 9.87 -1.37
C ALA A 129 6.87 9.04 -0.17
N VAL A 130 7.64 9.63 0.75
CA VAL A 130 8.13 8.91 1.93
C VAL A 130 6.99 8.57 2.89
N THR A 131 6.05 9.51 3.12
CA THR A 131 4.86 9.23 3.94
C THR A 131 4.06 8.08 3.35
N ALA A 132 3.84 8.06 2.04
CA ALA A 132 3.15 6.96 1.37
C ALA A 132 3.84 5.61 1.58
N LEU A 133 5.17 5.55 1.47
CA LEU A 133 5.94 4.31 1.70
C LEU A 133 5.84 3.82 3.15
N LEU A 134 5.99 4.73 4.13
CA LEU A 134 5.89 4.38 5.55
C LEU A 134 4.48 3.91 5.93
N VAL A 135 3.46 4.61 5.45
CA VAL A 135 2.06 4.26 5.64
C VAL A 135 1.71 2.95 4.93
N SER A 136 2.23 2.70 3.71
CA SER A 136 2.08 1.41 3.03
C SER A 136 2.63 0.27 3.88
N GLY A 137 3.84 0.41 4.40
CA GLY A 137 4.48 -0.61 5.22
C GLY A 137 3.66 -0.98 6.46
N ARG A 138 3.09 0.02 7.13
CA ARG A 138 2.34 -0.18 8.37
C ARG A 138 0.86 -0.48 8.13
N ASN A 139 0.16 0.39 7.38
CA ASN A 139 -1.30 0.34 7.30
C ASN A 139 -1.80 -0.63 6.24
N ALA A 140 -1.15 -0.76 5.06
CA ALA A 140 -1.56 -1.77 4.09
C ALA A 140 -1.35 -3.19 4.63
N SER A 141 -0.23 -3.43 5.35
CA SER A 141 0.02 -4.72 6.00
C SER A 141 -0.99 -4.98 7.13
N GLY A 142 -1.28 -3.97 7.95
CA GLY A 142 -2.26 -4.06 9.04
C GLY A 142 -3.66 -4.40 8.52
N MET A 143 -4.15 -3.67 7.51
CA MET A 143 -5.43 -3.93 6.88
C MET A 143 -5.49 -5.32 6.23
N ALA A 144 -4.43 -5.74 5.53
CA ALA A 144 -4.37 -7.06 4.91
C ALA A 144 -4.34 -8.19 5.95
N SER A 145 -3.66 -7.99 7.08
CA SER A 145 -3.60 -8.94 8.19
C SER A 145 -4.95 -9.08 8.89
N GLU A 146 -5.56 -7.97 9.25
CA GLU A 146 -6.84 -7.92 9.97
C GLU A 146 -7.97 -8.52 9.13
N LEU A 147 -8.16 -8.04 7.90
CA LEU A 147 -9.18 -8.57 7.00
C LEU A 147 -8.91 -10.01 6.61
N GLY A 148 -7.64 -10.38 6.39
CA GLY A 148 -7.24 -11.74 6.09
C GLY A 148 -7.53 -12.70 7.24
N SER A 149 -7.33 -12.27 8.48
CA SER A 149 -7.71 -13.03 9.67
C SER A 149 -9.23 -13.23 9.74
N MET A 150 -10.03 -12.18 9.46
CA MET A 150 -11.49 -12.26 9.43
C MET A 150 -12.00 -13.19 8.32
N VAL A 151 -11.31 -13.28 7.18
CA VAL A 151 -11.63 -14.23 6.11
C VAL A 151 -11.33 -15.67 6.55
N VAL A 152 -10.16 -15.90 7.14
CA VAL A 152 -9.75 -17.26 7.59
C VAL A 152 -10.65 -17.79 8.71
N THR A 153 -11.17 -16.93 9.57
CA THR A 153 -12.10 -17.28 10.65
C THR A 153 -13.58 -17.23 10.24
N GLU A 154 -13.86 -17.13 8.94
CA GLU A 154 -15.22 -17.14 8.35
C GLU A 154 -16.13 -15.98 8.83
N GLN A 155 -15.58 -14.95 9.49
CA GLN A 155 -16.36 -13.80 9.97
C GLN A 155 -16.95 -12.99 8.79
N VAL A 156 -16.23 -12.89 7.67
CA VAL A 156 -16.72 -12.21 6.47
C VAL A 156 -17.91 -12.94 5.86
N ASP A 157 -17.89 -14.28 5.84
CA ASP A 157 -18.98 -15.08 5.31
C ASP A 157 -20.20 -15.10 6.27
N ALA A 158 -19.94 -15.09 7.58
CA ALA A 158 -21.01 -14.92 8.58
C ALA A 158 -21.73 -13.57 8.41
N MET A 159 -21.00 -12.47 8.15
CA MET A 159 -21.61 -11.16 7.87
C MET A 159 -22.47 -11.19 6.61
N ARG A 160 -22.03 -11.87 5.54
CA ARG A 160 -22.83 -12.05 4.31
C ARG A 160 -24.11 -12.84 4.58
N ALA A 161 -24.02 -13.91 5.37
CA ALA A 161 -25.19 -14.73 5.76
C ALA A 161 -26.22 -13.93 6.57
N LEU A 162 -25.77 -12.93 7.35
CA LEU A 162 -26.62 -12.00 8.09
C LEU A 162 -27.15 -10.82 7.23
N GLY A 163 -26.87 -10.81 5.91
CA GLY A 163 -27.33 -9.76 5.02
C GLY A 163 -26.51 -8.46 5.07
N THR A 164 -25.36 -8.45 5.75
CA THR A 164 -24.49 -7.27 5.82
C THR A 164 -23.45 -7.33 4.68
N ASP A 165 -23.29 -6.23 3.95
CA ASP A 165 -22.27 -6.10 2.92
C ASP A 165 -20.88 -5.87 3.55
N PRO A 166 -19.93 -6.84 3.43
CA PRO A 166 -18.61 -6.71 4.03
C PRO A 166 -17.79 -5.55 3.43
N ILE A 167 -17.98 -5.22 2.15
CA ILE A 167 -17.27 -4.11 1.51
C ILE A 167 -17.65 -2.79 2.18
N ARG A 168 -18.95 -2.58 2.39
CA ARG A 168 -19.45 -1.38 3.01
C ARG A 168 -19.08 -1.27 4.49
N LYS A 169 -19.11 -2.38 5.24
CA LYS A 169 -18.84 -2.39 6.69
C LYS A 169 -17.34 -2.35 6.99
N LEU A 170 -16.51 -3.08 6.22
CA LEU A 170 -15.10 -3.26 6.55
C LEU A 170 -14.16 -2.38 5.71
N MET A 171 -14.43 -2.24 4.40
CA MET A 171 -13.51 -1.55 3.50
C MET A 171 -13.72 -0.03 3.50
N MET A 172 -14.98 0.43 3.44
CA MET A 172 -15.31 1.86 3.35
C MET A 172 -14.71 2.70 4.49
N PRO A 173 -14.86 2.34 5.79
CA PRO A 173 -14.28 3.12 6.89
C PRO A 173 -12.76 3.24 6.78
N ARG A 174 -12.07 2.16 6.37
CA ARG A 174 -10.62 2.14 6.17
C ARG A 174 -10.17 3.03 5.03
N VAL A 175 -10.90 3.02 3.91
CA VAL A 175 -10.60 3.89 2.76
C VAL A 175 -10.77 5.36 3.13
N ILE A 176 -11.89 5.73 3.75
CA ILE A 176 -12.14 7.12 4.17
C ILE A 176 -11.06 7.58 5.16
N ALA A 177 -10.80 6.77 6.19
CA ALA A 177 -9.80 7.08 7.20
C ALA A 177 -8.41 7.30 6.58
N THR A 178 -7.98 6.42 5.68
CA THR A 178 -6.66 6.50 5.07
C THR A 178 -6.54 7.70 4.13
N VAL A 179 -7.55 7.95 3.30
CA VAL A 179 -7.59 9.10 2.38
C VAL A 179 -7.51 10.44 3.12
N LEU A 180 -8.12 10.52 4.31
CA LEU A 180 -8.07 11.75 5.14
C LEU A 180 -6.79 11.85 5.96
N MET A 181 -6.30 10.73 6.51
CA MET A 181 -5.17 10.75 7.44
C MET A 181 -3.80 10.83 6.74
N VAL A 182 -3.63 10.26 5.54
CA VAL A 182 -2.34 10.29 4.84
C VAL A 182 -1.89 11.72 4.48
N PRO A 183 -2.75 12.61 3.96
CA PRO A 183 -2.39 14.01 3.78
C PRO A 183 -2.02 14.72 5.10
N LEU A 184 -2.74 14.47 6.18
CA LEU A 184 -2.41 15.05 7.49
C LEU A 184 -1.06 14.57 8.01
N LEU A 185 -0.76 13.27 7.85
CA LEU A 185 0.55 12.70 8.19
C LEU A 185 1.66 13.30 7.33
N THR A 186 1.40 13.62 6.07
CA THR A 186 2.36 14.28 5.19
C THR A 186 2.67 15.69 5.67
N VAL A 187 1.66 16.46 6.08
CA VAL A 187 1.89 17.80 6.67
C VAL A 187 2.76 17.69 7.93
N VAL A 188 2.50 16.71 8.80
CA VAL A 188 3.32 16.46 9.99
C VAL A 188 4.75 16.10 9.59
N PHE A 189 4.92 15.22 8.58
CA PHE A 189 6.23 14.84 8.06
C PHE A 189 7.02 16.06 7.56
N ASP A 190 6.41 16.92 6.74
CA ASP A 190 7.03 18.10 6.16
C ASP A 190 7.44 19.10 7.24
N PHE A 191 6.54 19.37 8.18
CA PHE A 191 6.83 20.28 9.30
C PHE A 191 7.99 19.75 10.16
N VAL A 192 7.94 18.49 10.55
CA VAL A 192 9.00 17.86 11.37
C VAL A 192 10.30 17.74 10.57
N GLY A 193 10.22 17.49 9.27
CA GLY A 193 11.36 17.48 8.36
C GLY A 193 12.06 18.84 8.29
N LEU A 194 11.30 19.93 8.17
CA LEU A 194 11.83 21.29 8.24
C LEU A 194 12.45 21.60 9.61
N CYS A 195 11.85 21.13 10.71
CA CYS A 195 12.44 21.27 12.04
C CYS A 195 13.77 20.50 12.16
N GLY A 196 13.83 19.25 11.68
CA GLY A 196 15.05 18.46 11.63
C GLY A 196 16.14 19.11 10.77
N GLY A 197 15.74 19.64 9.61
CA GLY A 197 16.62 20.43 8.75
C GLY A 197 17.15 21.69 9.42
N PHE A 198 16.30 22.43 10.12
CA PHE A 198 16.70 23.62 10.89
C PHE A 198 17.69 23.27 12.01
N LEU A 199 17.49 22.20 12.75
CA LEU A 199 18.44 21.76 13.80
C LEU A 199 19.84 21.55 13.22
N VAL A 200 19.95 20.94 12.05
CA VAL A 200 21.23 20.72 11.37
C VAL A 200 21.77 22.01 10.79
N ALA A 201 20.93 22.86 10.17
CA ALA A 201 21.33 24.14 9.62
C ALA A 201 21.91 25.08 10.69
N SER A 202 21.31 25.13 11.87
CA SER A 202 21.75 25.96 12.98
C SER A 202 23.05 25.47 13.62
N THR A 203 23.20 24.14 13.79
CA THR A 203 24.37 23.56 14.46
C THR A 203 25.58 23.45 13.55
N THR A 204 25.40 23.01 12.30
CA THR A 204 26.50 22.72 11.36
C THR A 204 26.84 23.92 10.48
N LEU A 205 25.83 24.64 9.96
CA LEU A 205 26.03 25.73 9.02
C LEU A 205 26.02 27.13 9.69
N ARG A 206 25.68 27.18 10.99
CA ARG A 206 25.51 28.40 11.77
C ARG A 206 24.57 29.43 11.12
N LEU A 207 23.57 28.92 10.36
CA LEU A 207 22.54 29.75 9.77
C LEU A 207 21.59 30.25 10.87
N GLY A 208 21.26 31.56 10.79
CA GLY A 208 20.31 32.16 11.74
C GLY A 208 18.89 31.57 11.54
N ALA A 209 18.15 31.36 12.65
CA ALA A 209 16.80 30.85 12.61
C ALA A 209 15.88 31.68 11.69
N VAL A 210 15.90 32.99 11.83
CA VAL A 210 15.09 33.88 11.00
C VAL A 210 15.39 33.70 9.52
N GLN A 211 16.67 33.62 9.16
CA GLN A 211 17.09 33.44 7.78
C GLN A 211 16.60 32.12 7.19
N PHE A 212 16.76 31.00 7.92
CA PHE A 212 16.32 29.66 7.45
C PHE A 212 14.79 29.61 7.25
N TRP A 213 14.02 30.02 8.27
CA TRP A 213 12.56 29.93 8.20
C TRP A 213 11.96 30.91 7.20
N THR A 214 12.48 32.16 7.11
CA THR A 214 12.01 33.12 6.10
C THR A 214 12.23 32.58 4.69
N ARG A 215 13.40 32.00 4.43
CA ARG A 215 13.70 31.40 3.13
C ARG A 215 12.79 30.20 2.86
N ALA A 216 12.72 29.22 3.80
CA ALA A 216 11.91 28.04 3.64
C ALA A 216 10.42 28.32 3.39
N ILE A 217 9.84 29.33 4.04
CA ILE A 217 8.44 29.71 3.87
C ILE A 217 8.23 30.50 2.58
N ASN A 218 9.10 31.47 2.28
CA ASN A 218 8.95 32.32 1.08
C ASN A 218 9.21 31.57 -0.23
N ALA A 219 9.91 30.43 -0.18
CA ALA A 219 10.13 29.59 -1.35
C ALA A 219 8.89 28.78 -1.77
N LEU A 220 7.91 28.61 -0.85
CA LEU A 220 6.72 27.82 -1.10
C LEU A 220 5.59 28.69 -1.68
N ASP A 221 5.18 28.37 -2.89
CA ASP A 221 3.98 28.93 -3.50
C ASP A 221 2.73 28.09 -3.13
N ILE A 222 1.55 28.68 -3.30
CA ILE A 222 0.27 27.99 -3.07
C ILE A 222 0.19 26.72 -3.94
N GLY A 223 0.73 26.77 -5.16
CA GLY A 223 0.79 25.62 -6.07
C GLY A 223 1.57 24.43 -5.48
N ASP A 224 2.64 24.70 -4.73
CA ASP A 224 3.48 23.67 -4.09
C ASP A 224 2.73 22.94 -2.98
N VAL A 225 2.03 23.70 -2.15
CA VAL A 225 1.22 23.16 -1.06
C VAL A 225 0.06 22.33 -1.62
N VAL A 226 -0.59 22.79 -2.69
CA VAL A 226 -1.66 22.03 -3.36
C VAL A 226 -1.11 20.72 -3.95
N GLN A 227 0.07 20.75 -4.58
CA GLN A 227 0.74 19.52 -5.05
C GLN A 227 1.04 18.57 -3.90
N GLY A 228 1.67 19.07 -2.84
CA GLY A 228 2.04 18.31 -1.65
C GLY A 228 0.85 17.65 -0.95
N LEU A 229 -0.35 18.24 -1.02
CA LEU A 229 -1.57 17.70 -0.41
C LEU A 229 -2.38 16.80 -1.34
N THR A 230 -2.37 17.06 -2.65
CA THR A 230 -3.15 16.28 -3.61
C THR A 230 -2.59 14.87 -3.80
N LYS A 231 -1.27 14.73 -3.89
CA LYS A 231 -0.60 13.43 -4.04
C LYS A 231 -0.94 12.45 -2.91
N PRO A 232 -0.81 12.82 -1.62
CA PRO A 232 -1.14 11.91 -0.51
C PRO A 232 -2.59 11.44 -0.47
N VAL A 233 -3.55 12.23 -0.97
CA VAL A 233 -4.95 11.79 -1.11
C VAL A 233 -5.05 10.57 -2.03
N VAL A 234 -4.39 10.65 -3.19
CA VAL A 234 -4.37 9.54 -4.15
C VAL A 234 -3.61 8.34 -3.60
N PHE A 235 -2.48 8.57 -2.91
CA PHE A 235 -1.72 7.49 -2.27
C PHE A 235 -2.53 6.81 -1.17
N GLY A 236 -3.24 7.57 -0.34
CA GLY A 236 -4.14 7.03 0.68
C GLY A 236 -5.21 6.11 0.09
N LEU A 237 -5.79 6.50 -1.05
CA LEU A 237 -6.74 5.66 -1.78
C LEU A 237 -6.10 4.35 -2.25
N ILE A 238 -4.91 4.41 -2.87
CA ILE A 238 -4.19 3.23 -3.35
C ILE A 238 -3.84 2.30 -2.18
N ILE A 239 -3.28 2.83 -1.09
CA ILE A 239 -2.85 2.05 0.07
C ILE A 239 -4.04 1.30 0.68
N ALA A 240 -5.16 1.99 0.90
CA ALA A 240 -6.34 1.39 1.50
C ALA A 240 -7.00 0.35 0.60
N THR A 241 -7.17 0.65 -0.69
CA THR A 241 -7.82 -0.29 -1.63
C THR A 241 -6.98 -1.54 -1.86
N VAL A 242 -5.66 -1.41 -2.01
CA VAL A 242 -4.74 -2.54 -2.15
C VAL A 242 -4.68 -3.38 -0.88
N GLY A 243 -4.55 -2.74 0.30
CA GLY A 243 -4.53 -3.44 1.59
C GLY A 243 -5.79 -4.25 1.82
N CYS A 244 -6.96 -3.64 1.60
CA CYS A 244 -8.25 -4.32 1.71
C CYS A 244 -8.43 -5.43 0.66
N TYR A 245 -8.04 -5.21 -0.58
CA TYR A 245 -8.11 -6.21 -1.64
C TYR A 245 -7.29 -7.46 -1.31
N CYS A 246 -6.03 -7.26 -0.89
CA CYS A 246 -5.17 -8.39 -0.51
C CYS A 246 -5.73 -9.16 0.69
N GLY A 247 -6.27 -8.45 1.70
CA GLY A 247 -6.84 -9.06 2.89
C GLY A 247 -8.11 -9.88 2.60
N LEU A 248 -9.04 -9.32 1.83
CA LEU A 248 -10.31 -9.98 1.51
C LEU A 248 -10.16 -11.21 0.57
N ARG A 249 -9.00 -11.37 -0.08
CA ARG A 249 -8.71 -12.49 -0.99
C ARG A 249 -7.71 -13.49 -0.44
N VAL A 250 -7.48 -13.50 0.85
CA VAL A 250 -6.61 -14.48 1.50
C VAL A 250 -7.10 -15.91 1.25
N LYS A 251 -6.15 -16.78 0.90
CA LYS A 251 -6.36 -18.22 0.73
C LYS A 251 -5.24 -18.98 1.44
N GLY A 252 -5.54 -20.13 2.03
CA GLY A 252 -4.53 -20.99 2.65
C GLY A 252 -4.26 -20.70 4.13
N GLY A 253 -5.28 -20.23 4.86
CA GLY A 253 -5.21 -20.06 6.31
C GLY A 253 -4.21 -18.98 6.76
N THR A 254 -3.61 -19.19 7.94
CA THR A 254 -2.68 -18.20 8.56
C THR A 254 -1.44 -17.90 7.74
N GLN A 255 -0.92 -18.90 6.99
CA GLN A 255 0.20 -18.66 6.06
C GLN A 255 -0.20 -17.75 4.90
N GLY A 256 -1.46 -17.86 4.45
CA GLY A 256 -2.04 -16.98 3.45
C GLY A 256 -2.10 -15.53 3.91
N VAL A 257 -2.44 -15.29 5.19
CA VAL A 257 -2.46 -13.95 5.79
C VAL A 257 -1.06 -13.32 5.72
N GLY A 258 -0.01 -14.04 6.13
CA GLY A 258 1.37 -13.54 6.06
C GLY A 258 1.82 -13.19 4.63
N ARG A 259 1.41 -13.97 3.62
CA ARG A 259 1.70 -13.64 2.21
C ARG A 259 0.92 -12.42 1.73
N ALA A 260 -0.34 -12.32 2.12
CA ALA A 260 -1.19 -11.18 1.75
C ALA A 260 -0.65 -9.86 2.32
N THR A 261 -0.15 -9.84 3.56
CA THR A 261 0.46 -8.66 4.18
C THR A 261 1.67 -8.17 3.40
N THR A 262 2.60 -9.07 3.08
CA THR A 262 3.79 -8.73 2.29
C THR A 262 3.41 -8.25 0.88
N THR A 263 2.46 -8.93 0.24
CA THR A 263 1.98 -8.55 -1.10
C THR A 263 1.31 -7.19 -1.09
N ALA A 264 0.51 -6.89 -0.07
CA ALA A 264 -0.15 -5.59 0.09
C ALA A 264 0.87 -4.45 0.19
N VAL A 265 1.92 -4.61 0.99
CA VAL A 265 2.99 -3.60 1.12
C VAL A 265 3.70 -3.38 -0.20
N VAL A 266 4.12 -4.45 -0.87
CA VAL A 266 4.88 -4.36 -2.13
C VAL A 266 4.03 -3.69 -3.22
N ILE A 267 2.80 -4.16 -3.42
CA ILE A 267 1.94 -3.61 -4.48
C ILE A 267 1.58 -2.15 -4.18
N SER A 268 1.16 -1.80 -2.95
CA SER A 268 0.80 -0.42 -2.62
C SER A 268 1.98 0.54 -2.73
N SER A 269 3.18 0.14 -2.28
CA SER A 269 4.39 0.96 -2.39
C SER A 269 4.81 1.19 -3.85
N VAL A 270 4.83 0.13 -4.66
CA VAL A 270 5.19 0.24 -6.08
C VAL A 270 4.16 1.07 -6.84
N CYS A 271 2.86 0.84 -6.61
CA CYS A 271 1.80 1.64 -7.24
C CYS A 271 1.89 3.12 -6.84
N ALA A 272 2.14 3.41 -5.54
CA ALA A 272 2.29 4.79 -5.08
C ALA A 272 3.45 5.49 -5.79
N LEU A 273 4.63 4.86 -5.91
CA LEU A 273 5.78 5.44 -6.61
C LEU A 273 5.53 5.64 -8.11
N ILE A 274 4.86 4.69 -8.78
CA ILE A 274 4.51 4.84 -10.20
C ILE A 274 3.54 6.02 -10.38
N VAL A 275 2.51 6.07 -9.55
CA VAL A 275 1.50 7.13 -9.61
C VAL A 275 2.10 8.49 -9.22
N ASP A 276 3.05 8.54 -8.29
CA ASP A 276 3.77 9.76 -7.92
C ASP A 276 4.44 10.40 -9.14
N PHE A 277 5.14 9.62 -9.95
CA PHE A 277 5.78 10.10 -11.18
C PHE A 277 4.76 10.74 -12.15
N PHE A 278 3.61 10.09 -12.37
CA PHE A 278 2.59 10.62 -13.27
C PHE A 278 1.89 11.85 -12.69
N LEU A 279 1.61 11.87 -11.38
CA LEU A 279 1.02 13.01 -10.69
C LEU A 279 1.96 14.20 -10.67
N SER A 280 3.26 14.00 -10.40
CA SER A 280 4.27 15.06 -10.45
C SER A 280 4.29 15.73 -11.82
N ARG A 281 4.31 14.92 -12.89
CA ARG A 281 4.31 15.46 -14.26
C ARG A 281 3.01 16.19 -14.59
N LEU A 282 1.87 15.64 -14.18
CA LEU A 282 0.55 16.27 -14.41
C LEU A 282 0.42 17.60 -13.66
N LEU A 283 0.78 17.61 -12.38
CA LEU A 283 0.65 18.79 -11.54
C LEU A 283 1.64 19.91 -11.95
N LEU A 284 2.86 19.54 -12.35
CA LEU A 284 3.79 20.53 -12.93
C LEU A 284 3.21 21.18 -14.19
N TYR A 285 2.53 20.42 -15.05
CA TYR A 285 1.90 20.97 -16.26
C TYR A 285 0.71 21.89 -15.95
N LEU A 286 -0.02 21.62 -14.86
CA LEU A 286 -1.20 22.41 -14.48
C LEU A 286 -0.85 23.71 -13.74
N PHE A 287 0.30 23.75 -13.04
CA PHE A 287 0.71 24.89 -12.21
C PHE A 287 1.90 25.68 -12.79
N GLN A 288 2.41 25.33 -13.97
CA GLN A 288 3.30 26.16 -14.79
C GLN A 288 2.49 27.02 -15.76
#